data_93dc7119f4686cdb59f11333d5641369
#
_entry.id   93dc7119f4686cdb59f11333d5641369
#
_cell.length_a   1.000
_cell.length_b   1.000
_cell.length_c   1.000
_cell.angle_alpha   90.00
_cell.angle_beta   90.00
_cell.angle_gamma   90.00
#
_symmetry.space_group_name_H-M   'P 1'
#
loop_
_entity.id
_entity.type
_entity.pdbx_description
1 polymer ?
#
loop_
_entity_poly.entity_id
_entity_poly.type
_entity_poly.pdbx_seq_one_letter_code
_entity_poly.pdbx_strand_id
1 'polypeptide(L)'
;MTCSVSHWSGRLGNNIQQVANCLMFAEKKGDTFYQKLDHDIIRKFALNFGLEEDSQEYSGRFYSWEPSVHCEKGVLEGSNEIGLSREYVYENIHRVCKGYIAPNLKLPKKEEIGDDTVVMHLRSGDNYHRIFDPPTNYIPNPLIYYLNLIDSFEKCILITEPDKENPIIHELMKIDKVQIQSSSVEDDFATLMSAKNLALSGVGTFAMAAALCSNNIQNLFTTDLLLTEHLNYSMLFNSNVNVHVMELENYLPVFPCSWKNTEEQRKFILEYR
;
A
#
# COMPACT_ATOMS: atom_id res chain seq x y z
N MET A 1 -1.27 -28.94 4.62
CA MET A 1 -0.74 -28.48 3.30
C MET A 1 0.20 -27.31 3.50
N THR A 2 1.06 -27.01 2.51
CA THR A 2 1.97 -25.87 2.57
C THR A 2 1.61 -24.84 1.49
N CYS A 3 1.45 -23.58 1.87
CA CYS A 3 1.11 -22.49 0.96
C CYS A 3 2.29 -21.54 0.80
N SER A 4 2.62 -21.15 -0.42
CA SER A 4 3.72 -20.23 -0.71
C SER A 4 3.43 -19.31 -1.89
N VAL A 5 4.05 -18.11 -1.90
CA VAL A 5 4.05 -17.22 -3.06
C VAL A 5 4.98 -17.81 -4.12
N SER A 6 4.50 -17.95 -5.37
CA SER A 6 5.25 -18.58 -6.47
C SER A 6 6.25 -17.65 -7.15
N HIS A 7 5.96 -16.36 -7.21
CA HIS A 7 6.82 -15.33 -7.78
C HIS A 7 6.39 -13.94 -7.33
N TRP A 8 7.35 -13.02 -7.25
CA TRP A 8 7.08 -11.64 -6.89
C TRP A 8 6.43 -10.86 -8.04
N SER A 9 5.44 -10.06 -7.72
CA SER A 9 4.75 -9.16 -8.66
C SER A 9 4.82 -7.72 -8.17
N GLY A 10 5.35 -6.84 -8.99
CA GLY A 10 5.49 -5.43 -8.64
C GLY A 10 6.58 -5.16 -7.59
N ARG A 11 6.37 -4.11 -6.77
CA ARG A 11 7.32 -3.62 -5.76
C ARG A 11 6.89 -4.07 -4.35
N LEU A 12 7.63 -3.65 -3.32
CA LEU A 12 7.47 -4.05 -1.91
C LEU A 12 6.00 -4.03 -1.42
N GLY A 13 5.24 -2.98 -1.70
CA GLY A 13 3.84 -2.90 -1.28
C GLY A 13 2.99 -4.05 -1.83
N ASN A 14 3.17 -4.38 -3.12
CA ASN A 14 2.51 -5.51 -3.75
C ASN A 14 3.01 -6.85 -3.19
N ASN A 15 4.30 -6.97 -2.89
CA ASN A 15 4.87 -8.19 -2.34
C ASN A 15 4.35 -8.46 -0.92
N ILE A 16 4.21 -7.43 -0.10
CA ILE A 16 3.56 -7.54 1.22
C ILE A 16 2.11 -8.00 1.07
N GLN A 17 1.37 -7.45 0.11
CA GLN A 17 0.00 -7.89 -0.18
C GLN A 17 -0.07 -9.36 -0.61
N GLN A 18 0.85 -9.82 -1.47
CA GLN A 18 0.94 -11.23 -1.87
C GLN A 18 1.16 -12.15 -0.66
N VAL A 19 2.07 -11.77 0.23
CA VAL A 19 2.35 -12.51 1.47
C VAL A 19 1.13 -12.50 2.39
N ALA A 20 0.46 -11.36 2.57
CA ALA A 20 -0.74 -11.24 3.40
C ALA A 20 -1.88 -12.14 2.89
N ASN A 21 -2.13 -12.11 1.57
CA ASN A 21 -3.15 -12.94 0.94
C ASN A 21 -2.84 -14.44 1.10
N CYS A 22 -1.58 -14.84 0.90
CA CYS A 22 -1.14 -16.22 1.07
C CYS A 22 -1.27 -16.68 2.54
N LEU A 23 -0.92 -15.83 3.49
CA LEU A 23 -1.08 -16.08 4.92
C LEU A 23 -2.55 -16.25 5.32
N MET A 24 -3.42 -15.34 4.89
CA MET A 24 -4.86 -15.42 5.15
C MET A 24 -5.48 -16.69 4.56
N PHE A 25 -5.01 -17.09 3.37
CA PHE A 25 -5.44 -18.33 2.75
C PHE A 25 -5.00 -19.55 3.57
N ALA A 26 -3.71 -19.61 3.93
CA ALA A 26 -3.16 -20.70 4.74
C ALA A 26 -3.88 -20.82 6.09
N GLU A 27 -4.09 -19.69 6.77
CA GLU A 27 -4.80 -19.65 8.05
C GLU A 27 -6.25 -20.14 7.91
N LYS A 28 -6.99 -19.66 6.91
CA LYS A 28 -8.38 -20.09 6.65
C LYS A 28 -8.50 -21.58 6.37
N LYS A 29 -7.47 -22.18 5.77
CA LYS A 29 -7.42 -23.62 5.44
C LYS A 29 -6.88 -24.48 6.57
N GLY A 30 -6.26 -23.89 7.60
CA GLY A 30 -5.52 -24.62 8.60
C GLY A 30 -4.21 -25.22 8.06
N ASP A 31 -3.60 -24.56 7.08
CA ASP A 31 -2.39 -25.01 6.39
C ASP A 31 -1.14 -24.32 6.94
N THR A 32 0.03 -24.74 6.48
CA THR A 32 1.30 -24.09 6.79
C THR A 32 1.63 -23.05 5.70
N PHE A 33 1.85 -21.81 6.09
CA PHE A 33 2.48 -20.81 5.23
C PHE A 33 4.00 -20.96 5.26
N TYR A 34 4.65 -20.87 4.12
CA TYR A 34 6.11 -20.83 4.01
C TYR A 34 6.57 -19.78 2.99
N GLN A 35 7.33 -18.79 3.48
CA GLN A 35 8.00 -17.81 2.60
C GLN A 35 9.22 -18.46 1.96
N LYS A 36 9.04 -18.99 0.73
CA LYS A 36 10.04 -19.73 -0.01
C LYS A 36 11.00 -18.83 -0.78
N LEU A 37 10.46 -17.78 -1.40
CA LEU A 37 11.23 -16.90 -2.26
C LEU A 37 12.13 -15.97 -1.46
N ASP A 38 13.34 -15.73 -2.01
CA ASP A 38 14.21 -14.69 -1.48
C ASP A 38 13.62 -13.30 -1.74
N HIS A 39 13.80 -12.41 -0.78
CA HIS A 39 13.42 -11.02 -0.88
C HIS A 39 14.38 -10.16 -0.05
N ASP A 40 14.75 -8.99 -0.56
CA ASP A 40 15.73 -8.14 0.11
C ASP A 40 15.22 -7.64 1.48
N ILE A 41 13.92 -7.34 1.55
CA ILE A 41 13.28 -6.74 2.73
C ILE A 41 12.47 -7.75 3.55
N ILE A 42 11.83 -8.74 2.96
CA ILE A 42 11.01 -9.74 3.67
C ILE A 42 11.87 -10.95 4.00
N ARG A 43 11.98 -11.31 5.29
CA ARG A 43 12.70 -12.52 5.73
C ARG A 43 11.96 -13.77 5.30
N LYS A 44 12.69 -14.88 5.16
CA LYS A 44 12.05 -16.21 5.10
C LYS A 44 11.50 -16.56 6.46
N PHE A 45 10.25 -16.99 6.50
CA PHE A 45 9.59 -17.45 7.71
C PHE A 45 8.50 -18.46 7.36
N ALA A 46 8.05 -19.21 8.34
CA ALA A 46 6.97 -20.16 8.23
C ALA A 46 6.01 -20.00 9.41
N LEU A 47 4.73 -20.24 9.16
CA LEU A 47 3.69 -20.26 10.18
C LEU A 47 2.79 -21.49 9.94
N ASN A 48 2.62 -22.31 10.96
CA ASN A 48 1.74 -23.47 10.91
C ASN A 48 0.40 -23.12 11.59
N PHE A 49 -0.69 -23.20 10.85
CA PHE A 49 -2.05 -22.96 11.33
C PHE A 49 -2.83 -24.27 11.54
N GLY A 50 -2.28 -25.41 11.11
CA GLY A 50 -2.93 -26.71 11.19
C GLY A 50 -2.26 -27.64 12.20
N LEU A 51 -2.97 -28.74 12.53
CA LEU A 51 -2.48 -29.77 13.44
C LEU A 51 -1.81 -30.94 12.71
N GLU A 52 -1.92 -31.05 11.40
CA GLU A 52 -1.40 -32.15 10.60
C GLU A 52 -0.50 -31.64 9.46
N GLU A 53 0.65 -32.30 9.30
CA GLU A 53 1.54 -32.13 8.16
C GLU A 53 1.00 -32.97 6.99
N ASP A 54 0.26 -32.32 6.07
CA ASP A 54 -0.04 -32.91 4.78
C ASP A 54 1.02 -32.46 3.76
N SER A 55 1.48 -33.39 2.94
CA SER A 55 2.61 -33.19 2.01
C SER A 55 2.26 -32.38 0.76
N GLN A 56 1.02 -31.94 0.58
CA GLN A 56 0.58 -31.19 -0.58
C GLN A 56 1.04 -29.71 -0.52
N GLU A 57 1.71 -29.23 -1.58
CA GLU A 57 2.16 -27.85 -1.71
C GLU A 57 1.20 -27.06 -2.60
N TYR A 58 0.74 -25.91 -2.12
CA TYR A 58 0.05 -24.90 -2.92
C TYR A 58 0.98 -23.73 -3.16
N SER A 59 1.22 -23.42 -4.42
CA SER A 59 2.03 -22.29 -4.81
C SER A 59 1.22 -21.43 -5.78
N GLY A 60 1.18 -20.14 -5.57
CA GLY A 60 0.40 -19.24 -6.41
C GLY A 60 0.92 -17.81 -6.37
N ARG A 61 0.39 -17.00 -7.26
CA ARG A 61 0.75 -15.57 -7.35
C ARG A 61 0.24 -14.77 -6.15
N PHE A 62 -0.92 -15.11 -5.60
CA PHE A 62 -1.59 -14.42 -4.47
C PHE A 62 -1.71 -12.90 -4.63
N TYR A 63 -1.61 -12.41 -5.85
CA TYR A 63 -1.68 -11.00 -6.17
C TYR A 63 -3.09 -10.63 -6.60
N SER A 64 -3.69 -9.69 -5.89
CA SER A 64 -4.96 -9.11 -6.28
C SER A 64 -5.03 -7.66 -5.83
N TRP A 65 -5.51 -6.80 -6.72
CA TRP A 65 -5.91 -5.42 -6.43
C TRP A 65 -7.32 -5.36 -5.84
N GLU A 66 -8.07 -6.42 -6.01
CA GLU A 66 -9.40 -6.58 -5.45
C GLU A 66 -9.33 -7.35 -4.13
N PRO A 67 -10.26 -7.14 -3.21
CA PRO A 67 -10.34 -7.90 -1.98
C PRO A 67 -10.62 -9.39 -2.19
N SER A 68 -11.03 -9.80 -3.39
CA SER A 68 -11.12 -11.21 -3.77
C SER A 68 -9.77 -11.70 -4.25
N VAL A 69 -9.21 -12.66 -3.55
CA VAL A 69 -7.89 -13.19 -3.91
C VAL A 69 -8.03 -14.23 -4.99
N HIS A 70 -7.43 -13.95 -6.14
CA HIS A 70 -7.19 -14.94 -7.19
C HIS A 70 -5.84 -15.61 -6.94
N CYS A 71 -5.84 -16.91 -6.72
CA CYS A 71 -4.64 -17.73 -6.67
C CYS A 71 -4.64 -18.68 -7.85
N GLU A 72 -3.53 -18.74 -8.54
CA GLU A 72 -3.24 -19.82 -9.46
C GLU A 72 -2.81 -21.04 -8.64
N LYS A 73 -3.51 -22.15 -8.75
CA LYS A 73 -3.00 -23.40 -8.22
C LYS A 73 -1.68 -23.72 -8.91
N GLY A 74 -0.63 -23.98 -8.13
CA GLY A 74 0.62 -24.48 -8.66
C GLY A 74 0.37 -25.73 -9.51
N VAL A 75 0.91 -25.72 -10.72
CA VAL A 75 0.98 -26.83 -11.69
C VAL A 75 -0.35 -27.35 -12.27
N LEU A 76 -1.50 -27.02 -11.76
CA LEU A 76 -2.77 -27.38 -12.40
C LEU A 76 -3.35 -26.16 -13.11
N GLU A 77 -3.40 -26.25 -14.42
CA GLU A 77 -4.01 -25.28 -15.33
C GLU A 77 -5.43 -24.94 -14.89
N GLY A 78 -5.68 -23.66 -14.66
CA GLY A 78 -7.00 -23.10 -14.42
C GLY A 78 -6.97 -22.00 -13.36
N SER A 79 -7.52 -20.84 -13.71
CA SER A 79 -7.82 -19.76 -12.78
C SER A 79 -8.70 -20.30 -11.65
N ASN A 80 -8.18 -20.39 -10.44
CA ASN A 80 -8.97 -20.78 -9.29
C ASN A 80 -9.04 -19.64 -8.30
N GLU A 81 -10.24 -19.11 -8.14
CA GLU A 81 -10.61 -18.24 -7.04
C GLU A 81 -10.34 -18.98 -5.72
N ILE A 82 -9.47 -18.41 -4.90
CA ILE A 82 -9.21 -19.00 -3.57
C ILE A 82 -10.25 -18.50 -2.60
N GLY A 83 -11.44 -18.44 -2.84
CA GLY A 83 -12.49 -18.31 -1.86
C GLY A 83 -12.21 -17.49 -0.59
N LEU A 84 -11.34 -16.47 -0.67
CA LEU A 84 -11.29 -15.43 0.35
C LEU A 84 -12.33 -14.39 -0.05
N SER A 85 -13.41 -14.30 0.73
CA SER A 85 -14.38 -13.24 0.52
C SER A 85 -13.78 -11.88 0.86
N ARG A 86 -14.35 -10.83 0.30
CA ARG A 86 -13.97 -9.43 0.55
C ARG A 86 -14.02 -9.13 2.06
N GLU A 87 -15.07 -9.55 2.71
CA GLU A 87 -15.29 -9.37 4.15
C GLU A 87 -14.17 -10.03 4.96
N TYR A 88 -13.81 -11.26 4.62
CA TYR A 88 -12.72 -11.98 5.31
C TYR A 88 -11.39 -11.25 5.17
N VAL A 89 -11.08 -10.70 3.98
CA VAL A 89 -9.86 -9.90 3.77
C VAL A 89 -9.89 -8.65 4.63
N TYR A 90 -11.00 -7.91 4.64
CA TYR A 90 -11.12 -6.70 5.46
C TYR A 90 -10.95 -6.96 6.95
N GLU A 91 -11.53 -8.04 7.46
CA GLU A 91 -11.43 -8.40 8.87
C GLU A 91 -10.02 -8.82 9.30
N ASN A 92 -9.23 -9.36 8.39
CA ASN A 92 -7.99 -10.06 8.74
C ASN A 92 -6.70 -9.40 8.25
N ILE A 93 -6.71 -8.61 7.16
CA ILE A 93 -5.48 -8.14 6.52
C ILE A 93 -4.60 -7.29 7.45
N HIS A 94 -5.18 -6.39 8.24
CA HIS A 94 -4.43 -5.55 9.20
C HIS A 94 -3.77 -6.41 10.27
N ARG A 95 -4.53 -7.35 10.88
CA ARG A 95 -4.00 -8.28 11.87
C ARG A 95 -2.85 -9.12 11.32
N VAL A 96 -3.01 -9.65 10.10
CA VAL A 96 -2.01 -10.49 9.44
C VAL A 96 -0.74 -9.68 9.10
N CYS A 97 -0.90 -8.49 8.53
CA CYS A 97 0.25 -7.63 8.22
C CYS A 97 1.01 -7.23 9.48
N LYS A 98 0.29 -6.75 10.50
CA LYS A 98 0.87 -6.31 11.76
C LYS A 98 1.46 -7.47 12.57
N GLY A 99 0.76 -8.58 12.67
CA GLY A 99 1.15 -9.70 13.53
C GLY A 99 2.20 -10.64 12.92
N TYR A 100 2.15 -10.86 11.62
CA TYR A 100 2.98 -11.87 10.97
C TYR A 100 4.00 -11.31 10.00
N ILE A 101 3.68 -10.25 9.25
CA ILE A 101 4.60 -9.70 8.25
C ILE A 101 5.56 -8.69 8.88
N ALA A 102 5.05 -7.72 9.62
CA ALA A 102 5.88 -6.65 10.20
C ALA A 102 7.09 -7.16 11.01
N PRO A 103 6.97 -8.21 11.88
CA PRO A 103 8.12 -8.76 12.59
C PRO A 103 9.18 -9.39 11.69
N ASN A 104 8.80 -9.75 10.46
CA ASN A 104 9.65 -10.40 9.48
C ASN A 104 10.21 -9.43 8.41
N LEU A 105 10.02 -8.12 8.58
CA LEU A 105 10.66 -7.12 7.72
C LEU A 105 12.07 -6.80 8.21
N LYS A 106 13.01 -6.69 7.27
CA LYS A 106 14.41 -6.26 7.52
C LYS A 106 14.48 -4.74 7.37
N LEU A 107 13.94 -4.03 8.33
CA LEU A 107 13.89 -2.57 8.32
C LEU A 107 14.81 -1.97 9.38
N PRO A 108 15.36 -0.76 9.14
CA PRO A 108 16.04 -0.02 10.18
C PRO A 108 15.05 0.35 11.29
N LYS A 109 15.54 0.37 12.52
CA LYS A 109 14.74 0.79 13.66
C LYS A 109 14.58 2.31 13.60
N LYS A 110 13.35 2.79 13.67
CA LYS A 110 13.01 4.21 13.74
C LYS A 110 12.33 4.52 15.06
N GLU A 111 12.50 5.74 15.53
CA GLU A 111 11.70 6.27 16.62
C GLU A 111 10.30 6.61 16.13
N GLU A 112 9.35 6.59 17.04
CA GLU A 112 7.96 6.98 16.77
C GLU A 112 7.91 8.47 16.41
N ILE A 113 7.19 8.80 15.34
CA ILE A 113 7.01 10.19 14.90
C ILE A 113 5.81 10.78 15.66
N GLY A 114 6.03 11.95 16.25
CA GLY A 114 5.06 12.60 17.15
C GLY A 114 3.74 13.03 16.50
N ASP A 115 2.80 13.43 17.36
CA ASP A 115 1.43 13.82 16.96
C ASP A 115 1.38 15.14 16.18
N ASP A 116 2.41 15.97 16.30
CA ASP A 116 2.57 17.25 15.61
C ASP A 116 3.00 17.10 14.13
N THR A 117 3.34 15.89 13.74
CA THR A 117 3.95 15.60 12.42
C THR A 117 3.03 14.72 11.59
N VAL A 118 2.82 15.08 10.32
CA VAL A 118 2.25 14.19 9.31
C VAL A 118 3.34 13.65 8.38
N VAL A 119 3.32 12.35 8.15
CA VAL A 119 4.14 11.70 7.11
C VAL A 119 3.27 11.48 5.88
N MET A 120 3.66 12.06 4.78
CA MET A 120 2.92 12.00 3.52
C MET A 120 3.71 11.18 2.50
N HIS A 121 3.07 10.25 1.85
CA HIS A 121 3.64 9.57 0.69
C HIS A 121 3.16 10.26 -0.58
N LEU A 122 4.08 10.61 -1.46
CA LEU A 122 3.79 11.16 -2.77
C LEU A 122 4.56 10.39 -3.82
N ARG A 123 3.86 9.57 -4.58
CA ARG A 123 4.47 8.76 -5.63
C ARG A 123 4.96 9.63 -6.78
N SER A 124 6.16 9.33 -7.25
CA SER A 124 6.79 9.86 -8.45
C SER A 124 7.19 8.70 -9.38
N GLY A 125 8.41 8.70 -9.88
CA GLY A 125 8.99 7.56 -10.58
C GLY A 125 8.32 7.26 -11.91
N ASP A 126 8.21 5.98 -12.17
CA ASP A 126 7.72 5.41 -13.42
C ASP A 126 6.38 5.94 -13.92
N ASN A 127 5.51 6.43 -13.03
CA ASN A 127 4.22 7.02 -13.41
C ASN A 127 4.32 8.41 -14.04
N TYR A 128 5.49 9.04 -13.99
CA TYR A 128 5.70 10.42 -14.44
C TYR A 128 6.77 10.56 -15.53
N HIS A 129 7.47 9.48 -15.90
CA HIS A 129 8.59 9.54 -16.86
C HIS A 129 8.16 9.72 -18.31
N ARG A 130 6.94 9.34 -18.66
CA ARG A 130 6.44 9.40 -20.05
C ARG A 130 4.93 9.49 -20.11
N ILE A 131 4.42 9.84 -21.26
CA ILE A 131 3.00 9.70 -21.59
C ILE A 131 2.70 8.21 -21.78
N PHE A 132 1.61 7.73 -21.18
CA PHE A 132 1.17 6.34 -21.26
C PHE A 132 0.08 6.15 -22.30
N ASP A 133 0.30 5.17 -23.19
CA ASP A 133 -0.70 4.68 -24.12
C ASP A 133 -0.53 3.14 -24.24
N PRO A 134 -1.47 2.35 -23.73
CA PRO A 134 -2.68 2.74 -23.02
C PRO A 134 -2.40 3.38 -21.63
N PRO A 135 -3.39 4.08 -21.07
CA PRO A 135 -3.26 4.71 -19.75
C PRO A 135 -3.08 3.68 -18.63
N THR A 136 -2.52 4.11 -17.50
CA THR A 136 -2.36 3.28 -16.31
C THR A 136 -3.54 3.45 -15.35
N ASN A 137 -3.76 2.48 -14.47
CA ASN A 137 -4.78 2.55 -13.41
C ASN A 137 -4.34 3.40 -12.21
N TYR A 138 -3.20 4.07 -12.29
CA TYR A 138 -2.75 4.99 -11.26
C TYR A 138 -3.55 6.32 -11.35
N ILE A 139 -4.01 6.82 -10.22
CA ILE A 139 -4.62 8.15 -10.12
C ILE A 139 -3.93 8.87 -8.96
N PRO A 140 -3.25 10.00 -9.21
CA PRO A 140 -2.63 10.81 -8.16
C PRO A 140 -3.67 11.60 -7.36
N ASN A 141 -3.38 11.88 -6.10
CA ASN A 141 -4.09 12.89 -5.36
C ASN A 141 -3.75 14.29 -5.91
N PRO A 142 -4.68 15.27 -5.87
CA PRO A 142 -4.39 16.64 -6.25
C PRO A 142 -3.55 17.38 -5.19
N LEU A 143 -2.92 18.49 -5.59
CA LEU A 143 -2.11 19.34 -4.71
C LEU A 143 -2.88 19.78 -3.45
N ILE A 144 -4.15 20.17 -3.60
CA ILE A 144 -4.97 20.65 -2.47
C ILE A 144 -5.08 19.63 -1.32
N TYR A 145 -5.07 18.33 -1.62
CA TYR A 145 -5.06 17.30 -0.60
C TYR A 145 -3.85 17.43 0.35
N TYR A 146 -2.67 17.62 -0.22
CA TYR A 146 -1.44 17.77 0.55
C TYR A 146 -1.39 19.13 1.27
N LEU A 147 -1.85 20.20 0.65
CA LEU A 147 -1.88 21.54 1.26
C LEU A 147 -2.77 21.56 2.50
N ASN A 148 -3.97 20.95 2.45
CA ASN A 148 -4.87 20.87 3.59
C ASN A 148 -4.24 20.11 4.78
N LEU A 149 -3.47 19.06 4.50
CA LEU A 149 -2.73 18.33 5.54
C LEU A 149 -1.60 19.18 6.11
N ILE A 150 -0.82 19.82 5.24
CA ILE A 150 0.27 20.71 5.64
C ILE A 150 -0.25 21.83 6.57
N ASP A 151 -1.39 22.41 6.27
CA ASP A 151 -1.98 23.46 7.11
C ASP A 151 -2.41 22.95 8.49
N SER A 152 -2.71 21.66 8.60
CA SER A 152 -3.21 21.05 9.84
C SER A 152 -2.12 20.55 10.79
N PHE A 153 -0.86 20.48 10.35
CA PHE A 153 0.25 19.95 11.14
C PHE A 153 1.42 20.94 11.25
N GLU A 154 2.18 20.85 12.35
CA GLU A 154 3.36 21.70 12.57
C GLU A 154 4.54 21.29 11.70
N LYS A 155 4.71 19.99 11.47
CA LYS A 155 5.78 19.38 10.68
C LYS A 155 5.23 18.42 9.65
N CYS A 156 5.89 18.39 8.50
CA CYS A 156 5.50 17.51 7.40
C CYS A 156 6.73 16.81 6.84
N ILE A 157 6.69 15.47 6.79
CA ILE A 157 7.72 14.65 6.13
C ILE A 157 7.09 14.12 4.85
N LEU A 158 7.67 14.46 3.70
CA LEU A 158 7.24 13.99 2.40
C LEU A 158 8.15 12.89 1.90
N ILE A 159 7.64 11.67 1.86
CA ILE A 159 8.34 10.50 1.29
C ILE A 159 8.02 10.40 -0.20
N THR A 160 9.06 10.39 -1.03
CA THR A 160 8.91 10.29 -2.48
C THR A 160 10.11 9.62 -3.14
N GLU A 161 9.97 9.20 -4.40
CA GLU A 161 11.06 8.68 -5.21
C GLU A 161 12.11 9.76 -5.54
N PRO A 162 13.39 9.36 -5.79
CA PRO A 162 14.50 10.29 -5.99
C PRO A 162 14.36 11.22 -7.20
N ASP A 163 13.64 10.79 -8.24
CA ASP A 163 13.49 11.53 -9.50
C ASP A 163 12.67 12.81 -9.40
N LYS A 164 11.72 12.85 -8.45
CA LYS A 164 10.84 14.01 -8.20
C LYS A 164 10.06 14.50 -9.43
N GLU A 165 9.73 13.61 -10.35
CA GLU A 165 9.04 13.96 -11.61
C GLU A 165 7.57 14.36 -11.42
N ASN A 166 6.98 14.04 -10.26
CA ASN A 166 5.64 14.48 -9.93
C ASN A 166 5.62 16.00 -9.69
N PRO A 167 4.84 16.80 -10.46
CA PRO A 167 4.87 18.25 -10.37
C PRO A 167 4.43 18.81 -9.01
N ILE A 168 3.62 18.06 -8.25
CA ILE A 168 3.21 18.44 -6.90
C ILE A 168 4.41 18.56 -5.95
N ILE A 169 5.44 17.74 -6.13
CA ILE A 169 6.65 17.80 -5.28
C ILE A 169 7.29 19.18 -5.37
N HIS A 170 7.37 19.76 -6.57
CA HIS A 170 7.98 21.06 -6.77
C HIS A 170 7.21 22.20 -6.07
N GLU A 171 5.89 22.08 -5.94
CA GLU A 171 5.09 23.04 -5.19
C GLU A 171 5.29 22.86 -3.67
N LEU A 172 5.31 21.61 -3.19
CA LEU A 172 5.49 21.33 -1.78
C LEU A 172 6.90 21.66 -1.26
N MET A 173 7.93 21.56 -2.12
CA MET A 173 9.30 21.98 -1.78
C MET A 173 9.46 23.46 -1.46
N LYS A 174 8.50 24.30 -1.84
CA LYS A 174 8.51 25.75 -1.56
C LYS A 174 8.02 26.08 -0.14
N ILE A 175 7.53 25.08 0.60
CA ILE A 175 6.91 25.26 1.92
C ILE A 175 7.92 24.87 3.00
N ASP A 176 8.36 25.80 3.82
CA ASP A 176 9.47 25.65 4.79
C ASP A 176 9.30 24.49 5.77
N LYS A 177 8.06 24.18 6.20
CA LYS A 177 7.79 23.10 7.16
C LYS A 177 7.74 21.70 6.52
N VAL A 178 7.90 21.58 5.20
CA VAL A 178 7.93 20.29 4.47
C VAL A 178 9.36 19.81 4.33
N GLN A 179 9.67 18.72 5.00
CA GLN A 179 10.94 18.01 4.85
C GLN A 179 10.77 16.88 3.83
N ILE A 180 11.54 16.92 2.75
CA ILE A 180 11.57 15.84 1.76
C ILE A 180 12.52 14.74 2.20
N GLN A 181 12.04 13.51 2.23
CA GLN A 181 12.84 12.31 2.38
C GLN A 181 12.73 11.46 1.11
N SER A 182 13.86 11.06 0.59
CA SER A 182 13.99 10.15 -0.55
C SER A 182 15.25 9.32 -0.31
N SER A 183 15.10 8.28 0.49
CA SER A 183 16.19 7.44 0.99
C SER A 183 16.16 6.05 0.32
N SER A 184 16.65 5.03 1.01
CA SER A 184 16.43 3.65 0.58
C SER A 184 14.96 3.25 0.77
N VAL A 185 14.51 2.23 0.05
CA VAL A 185 13.15 1.71 0.19
C VAL A 185 12.87 1.27 1.63
N GLU A 186 13.87 0.69 2.29
CA GLU A 186 13.82 0.25 3.69
C GLU A 186 13.65 1.41 4.65
N ASP A 187 14.44 2.49 4.46
CA ASP A 187 14.36 3.70 5.30
C ASP A 187 13.04 4.42 5.13
N ASP A 188 12.58 4.59 3.89
CA ASP A 188 11.33 5.25 3.56
C ASP A 188 10.13 4.46 4.10
N PHE A 189 10.14 3.13 3.93
CA PHE A 189 9.10 2.26 4.47
C PHE A 189 9.08 2.27 6.00
N ALA A 190 10.25 2.23 6.64
CA ALA A 190 10.36 2.31 8.10
C ALA A 190 9.85 3.65 8.64
N THR A 191 10.10 4.77 7.94
CA THR A 191 9.59 6.09 8.31
C THR A 191 8.05 6.13 8.20
N LEU A 192 7.48 5.59 7.12
CA LEU A 192 6.01 5.47 6.98
C LEU A 192 5.39 4.63 8.11
N MET A 193 6.03 3.50 8.47
CA MET A 193 5.54 2.65 9.57
C MET A 193 5.65 3.29 10.95
N SER A 194 6.56 4.27 11.13
CA SER A 194 6.78 4.97 12.41
C SER A 194 5.81 6.14 12.62
N ALA A 195 5.02 6.49 11.59
CA ALA A 195 4.08 7.60 11.64
C ALA A 195 2.86 7.28 12.50
N LYS A 196 2.42 8.26 13.31
CA LYS A 196 1.07 8.27 13.89
C LYS A 196 0.04 8.83 12.91
N ASN A 197 0.44 9.83 12.14
CA ASN A 197 -0.39 10.49 11.14
C ASN A 197 0.22 10.21 9.76
N LEU A 198 -0.44 9.38 8.98
CA LEU A 198 0.04 8.92 7.67
C LEU A 198 -0.93 9.32 6.56
N ALA A 199 -0.42 9.96 5.50
CA ALA A 199 -1.19 10.30 4.33
C ALA A 199 -0.76 9.47 3.09
N LEU A 200 -1.76 8.92 2.41
CA LEU A 200 -1.58 8.07 1.24
C LEU A 200 -1.46 8.88 -0.06
N SER A 201 -0.84 8.31 -1.07
CA SER A 201 -0.54 8.98 -2.36
C SER A 201 -1.59 8.78 -3.45
N GLY A 202 -2.84 8.50 -3.11
CA GLY A 202 -3.85 8.05 -4.06
C GLY A 202 -3.77 6.53 -4.29
N VAL A 203 -3.95 6.09 -5.53
CA VAL A 203 -3.91 4.66 -5.85
C VAL A 203 -2.47 4.13 -5.78
N GLY A 204 -2.11 3.45 -4.70
CA GLY A 204 -0.78 2.86 -4.53
C GLY A 204 -0.68 1.97 -3.29
N THR A 205 0.15 0.94 -3.37
CA THR A 205 0.27 -0.09 -2.31
C THR A 205 1.38 0.17 -1.30
N PHE A 206 2.34 1.05 -1.58
CA PHE A 206 3.54 1.21 -0.74
C PHE A 206 3.20 1.77 0.66
N ALA A 207 2.59 2.96 0.71
CA ALA A 207 2.20 3.56 1.98
C ALA A 207 1.05 2.80 2.67
N MET A 208 0.14 2.19 1.89
CA MET A 208 -0.91 1.34 2.43
C MET A 208 -0.33 0.11 3.13
N ALA A 209 0.65 -0.56 2.53
CA ALA A 209 1.32 -1.71 3.16
C ALA A 209 2.06 -1.29 4.43
N ALA A 210 2.70 -0.11 4.44
CA ALA A 210 3.33 0.44 5.63
C ALA A 210 2.30 0.70 6.74
N ALA A 211 1.15 1.29 6.41
CA ALA A 211 0.05 1.49 7.35
C ALA A 211 -0.46 0.18 7.95
N LEU A 212 -0.68 -0.84 7.11
CA LEU A 212 -1.14 -2.16 7.56
C LEU A 212 -0.11 -2.89 8.44
N CYS A 213 1.18 -2.64 8.24
CA CYS A 213 2.26 -3.21 9.04
C CYS A 213 2.59 -2.38 10.30
N SER A 214 2.07 -1.17 10.42
CA SER A 214 2.42 -0.25 11.51
C SER A 214 1.76 -0.63 12.84
N ASN A 215 2.53 -0.43 13.93
CA ASN A 215 2.01 -0.46 15.30
C ASN A 215 1.67 0.94 15.83
N ASN A 216 2.07 1.99 15.12
CA ASN A 216 2.04 3.37 15.61
C ASN A 216 0.91 4.20 15.01
N ILE A 217 0.40 3.80 13.86
CA ILE A 217 -0.61 4.58 13.14
C ILE A 217 -1.88 4.79 13.97
N GLN A 218 -2.32 6.03 14.06
CA GLN A 218 -3.55 6.45 14.72
C GLN A 218 -4.50 7.12 13.73
N ASN A 219 -3.96 7.92 12.80
CA ASN A 219 -4.73 8.62 11.78
C ASN A 219 -4.18 8.29 10.39
N LEU A 220 -5.07 7.82 9.52
CA LEU A 220 -4.80 7.56 8.11
C LEU A 220 -5.58 8.57 7.28
N PHE A 221 -4.87 9.35 6.46
CA PHE A 221 -5.47 10.31 5.54
C PHE A 221 -5.44 9.75 4.13
N THR A 222 -6.56 9.84 3.45
CA THR A 222 -6.73 9.35 2.08
C THR A 222 -7.78 10.18 1.33
N THR A 223 -8.00 9.85 0.08
CA THR A 223 -9.08 10.42 -0.74
C THR A 223 -10.03 9.31 -1.18
N ASP A 224 -11.18 9.68 -1.71
CA ASP A 224 -12.20 8.77 -2.26
C ASP A 224 -11.81 8.15 -3.62
N LEU A 225 -10.59 8.39 -4.10
CA LEU A 225 -10.07 7.85 -5.38
C LEU A 225 -10.05 6.32 -5.45
N LEU A 226 -9.91 5.65 -4.32
CA LEU A 226 -10.11 4.22 -4.24
C LEU A 226 -11.56 3.95 -3.92
N LEU A 227 -12.31 3.75 -4.97
CA LEU A 227 -13.71 3.40 -4.90
C LEU A 227 -13.92 2.23 -3.94
N THR A 228 -15.04 2.28 -3.24
CA THR A 228 -15.53 1.24 -2.32
C THR A 228 -15.57 -0.16 -2.94
N GLU A 229 -15.48 -0.26 -4.26
CA GLU A 229 -15.44 -1.51 -5.00
C GLU A 229 -14.08 -2.21 -4.96
N HIS A 230 -12.98 -1.46 -4.78
CA HIS A 230 -11.62 -2.04 -4.77
C HIS A 230 -11.04 -2.15 -3.35
N LEU A 231 -10.96 -1.04 -2.63
CA LEU A 231 -10.43 -1.01 -1.26
C LEU A 231 -11.19 0.01 -0.43
N ASN A 232 -12.04 -0.45 0.45
CA ASN A 232 -12.62 0.43 1.47
C ASN A 232 -11.61 0.55 2.62
N TYR A 233 -10.83 1.62 2.63
CA TYR A 233 -9.78 1.84 3.64
C TYR A 233 -10.32 1.82 5.07
N SER A 234 -11.53 2.33 5.30
CA SER A 234 -12.13 2.34 6.63
C SER A 234 -12.40 0.92 7.15
N MET A 235 -12.53 -0.06 6.27
CA MET A 235 -12.75 -1.46 6.63
C MET A 235 -11.45 -2.28 6.75
N LEU A 236 -10.31 -1.76 6.25
CA LEU A 236 -9.03 -2.46 6.34
C LEU A 236 -8.38 -2.36 7.71
N PHE A 237 -8.78 -1.38 8.49
CA PHE A 237 -8.22 -1.12 9.82
C PHE A 237 -9.26 -1.40 10.90
N ASN A 238 -8.85 -2.13 11.92
CA ASN A 238 -9.66 -2.30 13.11
C ASN A 238 -9.91 -0.93 13.76
N SER A 239 -10.90 -0.83 14.64
CA SER A 239 -11.42 0.40 15.28
C SER A 239 -10.39 1.32 15.95
N ASN A 240 -9.09 0.98 15.92
CA ASN A 240 -8.02 1.74 16.55
C ASN A 240 -7.33 2.75 15.61
N VAL A 241 -7.70 2.79 14.33
CA VAL A 241 -7.15 3.74 13.36
C VAL A 241 -8.28 4.60 12.82
N ASN A 242 -8.14 5.92 12.98
CA ASN A 242 -9.09 6.87 12.40
C ASN A 242 -8.76 7.08 10.93
N VAL A 243 -9.68 6.74 10.04
CA VAL A 243 -9.51 6.95 8.60
C VAL A 243 -10.24 8.22 8.19
N HIS A 244 -9.49 9.20 7.71
CA HIS A 244 -9.98 10.49 7.23
C HIS A 244 -9.99 10.47 5.70
N VAL A 245 -11.18 10.54 5.10
CA VAL A 245 -11.35 10.52 3.64
C VAL A 245 -11.71 11.92 3.17
N MET A 246 -10.89 12.49 2.30
CA MET A 246 -11.21 13.71 1.59
C MET A 246 -11.96 13.37 0.30
N GLU A 247 -13.18 13.85 0.17
CA GLU A 247 -13.97 13.73 -1.07
C GLU A 247 -13.44 14.70 -2.13
N LEU A 248 -13.28 14.19 -3.34
CA LEU A 248 -12.78 14.95 -4.49
C LEU A 248 -13.89 15.10 -5.53
N GLU A 249 -14.73 16.10 -5.35
CA GLU A 249 -15.87 16.36 -6.23
C GLU A 249 -15.42 16.57 -7.69
N ASN A 250 -16.03 15.85 -8.63
CA ASN A 250 -15.74 15.95 -10.07
C ASN A 250 -14.27 15.67 -10.47
N TYR A 251 -13.46 15.09 -9.60
CA TYR A 251 -12.08 14.76 -9.92
C TYR A 251 -11.97 13.51 -10.82
N LEU A 252 -12.67 12.43 -10.49
CA LEU A 252 -12.66 11.17 -11.25
C LEU A 252 -13.14 11.28 -12.69
N PRO A 253 -14.16 12.10 -13.05
CA PRO A 253 -14.57 12.27 -14.45
C PRO A 253 -13.47 12.78 -15.38
N VAL A 254 -12.50 13.56 -14.85
CA VAL A 254 -11.33 14.04 -15.62
C VAL A 254 -10.29 12.92 -15.81
N PHE A 255 -10.26 11.96 -14.89
CA PHE A 255 -9.41 10.78 -14.96
C PHE A 255 -10.27 9.52 -15.01
N PRO A 256 -10.97 9.19 -16.08
CA PRO A 256 -11.82 7.99 -16.10
C PRO A 256 -10.94 6.74 -15.85
N CYS A 257 -10.69 6.44 -14.58
CA CYS A 257 -9.86 5.34 -14.07
C CYS A 257 -8.48 5.22 -14.75
N SER A 258 -7.89 6.37 -15.20
CA SER A 258 -6.69 6.26 -16.03
C SER A 258 -5.78 7.50 -15.98
N TRP A 259 -4.51 7.25 -15.66
CA TRP A 259 -3.45 8.24 -15.74
C TRP A 259 -2.65 8.07 -17.02
N LYS A 260 -2.59 9.11 -17.83
CA LYS A 260 -1.76 9.19 -19.06
C LYS A 260 -0.51 10.01 -18.88
N ASN A 261 -0.44 10.82 -17.82
CA ASN A 261 0.67 11.76 -17.58
C ASN A 261 0.81 12.83 -18.68
N THR A 262 -0.32 13.33 -19.18
CA THR A 262 -0.31 14.46 -20.14
C THR A 262 -0.12 15.79 -19.42
N GLU A 263 0.28 16.85 -20.15
CA GLU A 263 0.43 18.19 -19.59
C GLU A 263 -0.88 18.71 -18.99
N GLU A 264 -2.03 18.41 -19.62
CA GLU A 264 -3.35 18.78 -19.10
C GLU A 264 -3.63 18.10 -17.76
N GLN A 265 -3.30 16.81 -17.62
CA GLN A 265 -3.48 16.09 -16.37
C GLN A 265 -2.50 16.59 -15.30
N ARG A 266 -1.24 16.87 -15.66
CA ARG A 266 -0.26 17.47 -14.73
C ARG A 266 -0.71 18.84 -14.24
N LYS A 267 -1.25 19.68 -15.12
CA LYS A 267 -1.80 20.98 -14.77
C LYS A 267 -3.04 20.83 -13.88
N PHE A 268 -3.93 19.92 -14.23
CA PHE A 268 -5.17 19.67 -13.48
C PHE A 268 -4.91 19.29 -12.03
N ILE A 269 -3.98 18.37 -11.75
CA ILE A 269 -3.66 17.97 -10.37
C ILE A 269 -3.07 19.10 -9.52
N LEU A 270 -2.49 20.13 -10.15
CA LEU A 270 -1.99 21.33 -9.47
C LEU A 270 -3.08 22.38 -9.23
N GLU A 271 -4.05 22.52 -10.13
CA GLU A 271 -5.06 23.56 -10.13
C GLU A 271 -6.40 23.16 -9.52
N TYR A 272 -6.64 21.86 -9.31
CA TYR A 272 -7.87 21.37 -8.68
C TYR A 272 -8.04 21.97 -7.27
N ARG A 273 -9.31 22.41 -6.97
CA ARG A 273 -9.67 23.11 -5.73
C ARG A 273 -10.90 22.45 -5.09
#